data_c982c87b10adc19d2838b20effd1b27c
#
_entry.id   c982c87b10adc19d2838b20effd1b27c
#
_cell.length_a   1.000
_cell.length_b   1.000
_cell.length_c   1.000
_cell.angle_alpha   90.00
_cell.angle_beta   90.00
_cell.angle_gamma   90.00
#
_symmetry.space_group_name_H-M   'P 1'
#
loop_
_entity.id
_entity.type
_entity.pdbx_description
1 polymer ?
#
loop_
_entity_poly.entity_id
_entity_poly.type
_entity_poly.pdbx_seq_one_letter_code
_entity_poly.pdbx_strand_id
1 'polypeptide(L)'
;MTKTFKEQIIITDFKKGKILKKEITKKILSCFNQTPKTASEIANSISFPKEKIYYHIKNLIANDILYIESKEIVKGIEQKRFFPTAKIFKTPDQSIHT
;
A
#
# COMPACT_ATOMS: atom_id res chain seq x y z
N MET A 1 -8.01 2.21 -17.25
CA MET A 1 -8.76 3.04 -16.29
C MET A 1 -7.91 3.33 -15.07
N THR A 2 -7.83 4.58 -14.69
CA THR A 2 -7.01 5.00 -13.55
C THR A 2 -7.79 4.80 -12.26
N LYS A 3 -7.15 4.20 -11.26
CA LYS A 3 -7.78 4.07 -9.95
C LYS A 3 -7.69 5.41 -9.23
N THR A 4 -8.74 5.77 -8.52
CA THR A 4 -8.79 7.00 -7.76
C THR A 4 -8.69 6.69 -6.28
N PHE A 5 -8.08 7.61 -5.54
CA PHE A 5 -8.01 7.53 -4.08
C PHE A 5 -9.42 7.76 -3.51
N LYS A 6 -9.81 6.90 -2.59
CA LYS A 6 -11.12 6.97 -1.94
C LYS A 6 -10.97 7.37 -0.48
N GLU A 7 -11.98 8.05 0.06
CA GLU A 7 -11.99 8.37 1.48
C GLU A 7 -12.04 7.10 2.32
N GLN A 8 -12.88 6.14 1.90
CA GLN A 8 -13.12 4.95 2.69
C GLN A 8 -13.50 3.79 1.78
N ILE A 9 -12.98 2.61 2.13
CA ILE A 9 -13.38 1.35 1.52
C ILE A 9 -13.82 0.41 2.64
N ILE A 10 -15.01 -0.18 2.47
CA ILE A 10 -15.51 -1.19 3.40
C ILE A 10 -15.10 -2.55 2.86
N ILE A 11 -14.38 -3.32 3.67
CA ILE A 11 -13.87 -4.63 3.28
C ILE A 11 -14.79 -5.70 3.83
N THR A 12 -15.47 -6.40 2.93
CA THR A 12 -16.31 -7.55 3.27
C THR A 12 -15.65 -8.87 2.88
N ASP A 13 -14.60 -8.82 2.05
CA ASP A 13 -13.86 -9.98 1.59
C ASP A 13 -12.96 -10.48 2.71
N PHE A 14 -13.09 -11.74 3.10
CA PHE A 14 -12.32 -12.34 4.17
C PHE A 14 -10.82 -12.32 3.89
N LYS A 15 -10.42 -12.59 2.65
CA LYS A 15 -9.01 -12.62 2.26
C LYS A 15 -8.37 -11.23 2.40
N LYS A 16 -9.04 -10.19 1.91
CA LYS A 16 -8.55 -8.82 2.04
C LYS A 16 -8.50 -8.40 3.50
N GLY A 17 -9.50 -8.77 4.28
CA GLY A 17 -9.52 -8.48 5.72
C GLY A 17 -8.34 -9.08 6.44
N LYS A 18 -7.98 -10.33 6.12
CA LYS A 18 -6.80 -10.98 6.71
C LYS A 18 -5.52 -10.25 6.36
N ILE A 19 -5.38 -9.82 5.11
CA ILE A 19 -4.20 -9.08 4.67
C ILE A 19 -4.08 -7.76 5.42
N LEU A 20 -5.18 -7.03 5.56
CA LEU A 20 -5.20 -5.76 6.27
C LEU A 20 -4.85 -5.86 7.75
N LYS A 21 -5.12 -7.00 8.37
CA LYS A 21 -4.82 -7.22 9.79
C LYS A 21 -3.36 -7.55 10.06
N LYS A 22 -2.57 -7.88 9.03
CA LYS A 22 -1.14 -8.17 9.22
C LYS A 22 -0.40 -6.92 9.67
N GLU A 23 0.53 -7.09 10.61
CA GLU A 23 1.35 -6.00 11.11
C GLU A 23 2.14 -5.31 10.00
N ILE A 24 2.72 -6.10 9.08
CA ILE A 24 3.49 -5.52 7.97
C ILE A 24 2.61 -4.65 7.08
N THR A 25 1.36 -5.04 6.81
CA THR A 25 0.44 -4.25 6.03
C THR A 25 0.14 -2.93 6.70
N LYS A 26 -0.13 -2.96 8.01
CA LYS A 26 -0.40 -1.74 8.79
C LYS A 26 0.79 -0.79 8.77
N LYS A 27 2.00 -1.33 8.91
CA LYS A 27 3.22 -0.52 8.86
C LYS A 27 3.40 0.13 7.49
N ILE A 28 3.19 -0.63 6.42
CA ILE A 28 3.30 -0.09 5.07
C ILE A 28 2.28 1.03 4.86
N LEU A 29 1.03 0.81 5.23
CA LEU A 29 -0.02 1.81 5.04
C LEU A 29 0.24 3.07 5.86
N SER A 30 0.85 2.96 7.03
CA SER A 30 1.10 4.11 7.90
C SER A 30 2.25 5.00 7.43
N CYS A 31 3.11 4.54 6.51
CA CYS A 31 4.30 5.29 6.12
C CYS A 31 4.05 6.33 5.02
N PHE A 32 2.87 6.34 4.40
CA PHE A 32 2.64 7.20 3.23
C PHE A 32 2.49 8.67 3.57
N ASN A 33 1.82 9.04 4.66
CA ASN A 33 1.62 10.45 5.05
C ASN A 33 1.12 11.31 3.89
N GLN A 34 0.11 10.80 3.16
CA GLN A 34 -0.51 11.50 2.04
C GLN A 34 0.43 11.77 0.85
N THR A 35 1.57 11.09 0.79
CA THR A 35 2.54 11.24 -0.28
C THR A 35 2.86 9.89 -0.90
N PRO A 36 2.80 9.76 -2.25
CA PRO A 36 3.22 8.51 -2.90
C PRO A 36 4.68 8.18 -2.60
N LYS A 37 4.97 6.90 -2.44
CA LYS A 37 6.30 6.42 -2.04
C LYS A 37 6.78 5.30 -2.95
N THR A 38 8.10 5.26 -3.16
CA THR A 38 8.73 4.12 -3.84
C THR A 38 8.91 2.97 -2.84
N ALA A 39 9.17 1.76 -3.37
CA ALA A 39 9.43 0.61 -2.52
C ALA A 39 10.63 0.85 -1.59
N SER A 40 11.68 1.51 -2.08
CA SER A 40 12.85 1.85 -1.26
C SER A 40 12.49 2.76 -0.10
N GLU A 41 11.68 3.78 -0.38
CA GLU A 41 11.25 4.72 0.66
C GLU A 41 10.40 4.02 1.72
N ILE A 42 9.51 3.13 1.28
CA ILE A 42 8.68 2.35 2.21
C ILE A 42 9.57 1.45 3.08
N ALA A 43 10.50 0.72 2.46
CA ALA A 43 11.39 -0.18 3.18
C ALA A 43 12.23 0.57 4.22
N ASN A 44 12.76 1.74 3.84
CA ASN A 44 13.53 2.56 4.78
C ASN A 44 12.68 3.08 5.93
N SER A 45 11.46 3.51 5.63
CA SER A 45 10.56 4.08 6.65
C SER A 45 10.23 3.09 7.77
N ILE A 46 10.10 1.81 7.42
CA ILE A 46 9.72 0.78 8.40
C ILE A 46 10.87 -0.16 8.76
N SER A 47 12.07 0.17 8.31
CA SER A 47 13.29 -0.62 8.58
C SER A 47 13.11 -2.09 8.19
N PHE A 48 12.68 -2.33 6.97
CA PHE A 48 12.39 -3.67 6.46
C PHE A 48 13.21 -3.95 5.21
N PRO A 49 13.63 -5.22 4.96
CA PRO A 49 14.40 -5.54 3.76
C PRO A 49 13.62 -5.23 2.48
N LYS A 50 14.27 -4.55 1.54
CA LYS A 50 13.63 -4.10 0.31
C LYS A 50 13.04 -5.26 -0.51
N GLU A 51 13.75 -6.38 -0.58
CA GLU A 51 13.31 -7.55 -1.33
C GLU A 51 11.99 -8.10 -0.80
N LYS A 52 11.84 -8.11 0.52
CA LYS A 52 10.60 -8.58 1.16
C LYS A 52 9.47 -7.56 0.98
N ILE A 53 9.81 -6.27 0.96
CA ILE A 53 8.80 -5.22 0.73
C ILE A 53 8.17 -5.37 -0.65
N TYR A 54 8.95 -5.67 -1.68
CA TYR A 54 8.40 -5.88 -3.02
C TYR A 54 7.33 -6.97 -3.04
N TYR A 55 7.59 -8.06 -2.34
CA TYR A 55 6.60 -9.14 -2.24
C TYR A 55 5.30 -8.65 -1.61
N HIS A 56 5.40 -7.92 -0.52
CA HIS A 56 4.21 -7.40 0.17
C HIS A 56 3.48 -6.37 -0.69
N ILE A 57 4.21 -5.48 -1.36
CA ILE A 57 3.59 -4.47 -2.23
C ILE A 57 2.82 -5.14 -3.37
N LYS A 58 3.39 -6.15 -4.02
CA LYS A 58 2.71 -6.89 -5.08
C LYS A 58 1.41 -7.51 -4.57
N ASN A 59 1.45 -8.08 -3.38
CA ASN A 59 0.27 -8.69 -2.78
C ASN A 59 -0.81 -7.63 -2.48
N LEU A 60 -0.41 -6.47 -1.99
CA LEU A 60 -1.33 -5.38 -1.70
C LEU A 60 -1.96 -4.82 -2.98
N ILE A 61 -1.20 -4.72 -4.05
CA ILE A 61 -1.72 -4.29 -5.35
C ILE A 61 -2.72 -5.32 -5.88
N ALA A 62 -2.38 -6.61 -5.80
CA ALA A 62 -3.26 -7.69 -6.26
C ALA A 62 -4.60 -7.70 -5.51
N ASN A 63 -4.62 -7.22 -4.28
CA ASN A 63 -5.82 -7.17 -3.46
C ASN A 63 -6.44 -5.77 -3.38
N ASP A 64 -6.04 -4.87 -4.27
CA ASP A 64 -6.63 -3.54 -4.41
C ASP A 64 -6.48 -2.64 -3.18
N ILE A 65 -5.43 -2.86 -2.41
CA ILE A 65 -5.12 -2.04 -1.22
C ILE A 65 -4.17 -0.92 -1.58
N LEU A 66 -3.22 -1.19 -2.49
CA LEU A 66 -2.33 -0.19 -3.06
C LEU A 66 -2.52 -0.13 -4.57
N TYR A 67 -2.10 0.98 -5.17
CA TYR A 67 -2.03 1.10 -6.63
C TYR A 67 -0.76 1.83 -7.02
N ILE A 68 -0.38 1.70 -8.29
CA ILE A 68 0.76 2.43 -8.83
C ILE A 68 0.27 3.83 -9.20
N GLU A 69 0.69 4.82 -8.44
CA GLU A 69 0.27 6.21 -8.65
C GLU A 69 1.04 6.85 -9.81
N SER A 70 2.34 6.57 -9.91
CA SER A 70 3.17 7.13 -10.97
C SER A 70 4.39 6.26 -11.24
N LYS A 71 4.99 6.47 -12.41
CA LYS A 71 6.24 5.81 -12.82
C LYS A 71 7.18 6.87 -13.32
N GLU A 72 8.47 6.71 -13.03
CA GLU A 72 9.51 7.60 -13.55
C GLU A 72 10.76 6.79 -13.87
N ILE A 73 11.60 7.32 -14.74
CA ILE A 73 12.88 6.70 -15.06
C ILE A 73 13.98 7.52 -14.44
N VAL A 74 14.77 6.89 -13.56
CA VAL A 74 15.87 7.52 -12.87
C VAL A 74 17.13 6.74 -13.23
N LYS A 75 18.07 7.38 -13.93
CA LYS A 75 19.32 6.75 -14.38
C LYS A 75 19.07 5.47 -15.17
N GLY A 76 18.08 5.49 -16.06
CA GLY A 76 17.73 4.35 -16.89
C GLY A 76 16.92 3.25 -16.20
N ILE A 77 16.59 3.41 -14.94
CA ILE A 77 15.85 2.41 -14.18
C ILE A 77 14.45 2.94 -13.88
N GLU A 78 13.43 2.11 -14.15
CA GLU A 78 12.06 2.49 -13.85
C GLU A 78 11.83 2.43 -12.35
N GLN A 79 11.30 3.52 -11.80
CA GLN A 79 10.84 3.58 -10.41
C GLN A 79 9.35 3.82 -10.38
N LYS A 80 8.66 3.05 -9.55
CA LYS A 80 7.23 3.17 -9.34
C LYS A 80 6.97 3.79 -7.98
N ARG A 81 5.99 4.67 -7.94
CA ARG A 81 5.50 5.22 -6.68
C ARG A 81 4.11 4.66 -6.42
N PHE A 82 3.90 4.22 -5.20
CA PHE A 82 2.67 3.55 -4.79
C PHE A 82 1.87 4.46 -3.86
N PHE A 83 0.58 4.21 -3.81
CA PHE A 83 -0.30 4.96 -2.91
C PHE A 83 -1.47 4.06 -2.51
N PRO A 84 -2.03 4.26 -1.30
CA PRO A 84 -3.20 3.49 -0.87
C PRO A 84 -4.43 3.82 -1.71
N THR A 85 -5.30 2.84 -1.91
CA THR A 85 -6.53 3.04 -2.68
C THR A 85 -7.60 3.77 -1.89
N ALA A 86 -7.44 3.90 -0.56
CA ALA A 86 -8.36 4.64 0.28
C ALA A 86 -7.63 5.25 1.48
N LYS A 87 -8.22 6.28 2.07
CA LYS A 87 -7.73 6.88 3.30
C LYS A 87 -8.02 5.98 4.50
N ILE A 88 -9.16 5.29 4.49
CA ILE A 88 -9.59 4.42 5.58
C ILE A 88 -10.07 3.10 4.99
N PHE A 89 -9.58 1.99 5.54
CA PHE A 89 -10.09 0.66 5.24
C PHE A 89 -10.83 0.14 6.47
N LYS A 90 -12.12 -0.15 6.32
CA LYS A 90 -12.94 -0.67 7.41
C LYS A 90 -13.20 -2.14 7.23
N THR A 91 -12.97 -2.90 8.31
CA THR A 91 -13.38 -4.30 8.42
C THR A 91 -14.45 -4.38 9.51
N PRO A 92 -15.15 -5.53 9.65
CA PRO A 92 -16.20 -5.65 10.67
C PRO A 92 -15.76 -5.29 12.09
N ASP A 93 -14.49 -5.50 12.43
CA ASP A 93 -13.99 -5.35 13.79
C ASP A 93 -12.96 -4.23 13.96
N GLN A 94 -12.58 -3.51 12.90
CA GLN A 94 -11.62 -2.41 13.05
C GLN A 94 -11.61 -1.48 11.84
N SER A 95 -10.99 -0.31 12.04
CA SER A 95 -10.70 0.65 10.97
C SER A 95 -9.19 0.83 10.87
N ILE A 96 -8.67 0.82 9.64
CA ILE A 96 -7.24 1.01 9.38
C ILE A 96 -7.08 2.31 8.59
N HIS A 97 -6.38 3.27 9.19
CA HIS A 97 -6.11 4.58 8.59
C HIS A 97 -4.77 4.57 7.87
N THR A 98 -4.74 5.21 6.72
CA THR A 98 -3.52 5.32 5.93
C THR A 98 -2.97 6.74 5.90
#